data_f23d9c0727c6cc95c30386ba6b97cd50
#
_entry.id   f23d9c0727c6cc95c30386ba6b97cd50
#
_cell.length_a   1.000
_cell.length_b   1.000
_cell.length_c   1.000
_cell.angle_alpha   90.00
_cell.angle_beta   90.00
_cell.angle_gamma   90.00
#
_symmetry.space_group_name_H-M   'P 1'
#
loop_
_entity.id
_entity.type
_entity.pdbx_description
1 polymer ?
#
loop_
_entity_poly.entity_id
_entity_poly.type
_entity_poly.pdbx_seq_one_letter_code
_entity_poly.pdbx_strand_id
1 'polypeptide(L)'
;MSSSTESAAVTAAENEVDTNAQASREAARLGRAYHARGNVNLIVDSCADFAPEVARALGVEVIPFPYVMSDGEHADDLWETMSAHDFYERMRAGEHVTTSAVTPGHYLEVFERAAAEGTPTVYLAFTRGLSSSVDAARQAADMVREAHPDFQIYVVDNVCPSAAAELLAIEAVRQVANGLTAAELVAWAEEARYYVHGYFTLDSFD
;
A
#
# COMPACT_ATOMS: atom_id res chain seq x y z
N MET A 1 11.44 43.10 -5.67
CA MET A 1 11.13 42.04 -4.70
C MET A 1 10.64 40.73 -5.36
N SER A 2 10.54 40.63 -6.69
CA SER A 2 10.02 39.47 -7.46
C SER A 2 11.10 38.39 -7.75
N SER A 3 12.36 38.72 -7.88
CA SER A 3 13.41 37.77 -8.32
C SER A 3 13.88 36.76 -7.23
N SER A 4 13.76 37.12 -5.95
CA SER A 4 14.18 36.25 -4.85
C SER A 4 13.19 35.15 -4.53
N THR A 5 11.90 35.38 -4.73
CA THR A 5 10.84 34.38 -4.57
C THR A 5 10.84 33.35 -5.71
N GLU A 6 11.12 33.80 -6.93
CA GLU A 6 11.20 32.93 -8.11
C GLU A 6 12.43 32.01 -8.05
N SER A 7 13.57 32.51 -7.60
CA SER A 7 14.78 31.70 -7.37
C SER A 7 14.59 30.66 -6.25
N ALA A 8 13.90 31.01 -5.17
CA ALA A 8 13.63 30.07 -4.09
C ALA A 8 12.66 28.93 -4.51
N ALA A 9 11.66 29.24 -5.33
CA ALA A 9 10.72 28.26 -5.87
C ALA A 9 11.40 27.29 -6.85
N VAL A 10 12.28 27.79 -7.72
CA VAL A 10 13.06 26.94 -8.65
C VAL A 10 14.00 26.02 -7.88
N THR A 11 14.70 26.52 -6.87
CA THR A 11 15.59 25.70 -6.03
C THR A 11 14.82 24.64 -5.23
N ALA A 12 13.62 24.96 -4.74
CA ALA A 12 12.76 23.99 -4.05
C ALA A 12 12.29 22.88 -5.00
N ALA A 13 11.86 23.22 -6.20
CA ALA A 13 11.44 22.25 -7.23
C ALA A 13 12.61 21.36 -7.69
N GLU A 14 13.81 21.92 -7.89
CA GLU A 14 15.02 21.16 -8.23
C GLU A 14 15.41 20.18 -7.12
N ASN A 15 15.34 20.59 -5.86
CA ASN A 15 15.59 19.72 -4.70
C ASN A 15 14.55 18.59 -4.56
N GLU A 16 13.27 18.89 -4.83
CA GLU A 16 12.19 17.89 -4.80
C GLU A 16 12.38 16.84 -5.90
N VAL A 17 12.73 17.25 -7.12
CA VAL A 17 13.03 16.34 -8.23
C VAL A 17 14.22 15.44 -7.92
N ASP A 18 15.28 15.96 -7.31
CA ASP A 18 16.46 15.16 -6.95
C ASP A 18 16.14 14.18 -5.81
N THR A 19 15.36 14.59 -4.82
CA THR A 19 14.90 13.74 -3.72
C THR A 19 14.02 12.58 -4.22
N ASN A 20 13.08 12.85 -5.11
CA ASN A 20 12.22 11.82 -5.71
C ASN A 20 13.03 10.84 -6.57
N ALA A 21 13.99 11.32 -7.35
CA ALA A 21 14.87 10.48 -8.13
C ALA A 21 15.79 9.59 -7.26
N GLN A 22 16.21 10.07 -6.10
CA GLN A 22 16.98 9.31 -5.14
C GLN A 22 16.13 8.23 -4.46
N ALA A 23 14.92 8.58 -4.02
CA ALA A 23 13.97 7.64 -3.42
C ALA A 23 13.62 6.51 -4.39
N SER A 24 13.33 6.82 -5.65
CA SER A 24 13.05 5.83 -6.70
C SER A 24 14.25 4.89 -6.97
N ARG A 25 15.47 5.41 -6.94
CA ARG A 25 16.70 4.59 -7.10
C ARG A 25 16.91 3.65 -5.92
N GLU A 26 16.66 4.12 -4.72
CA GLU A 26 16.76 3.30 -3.50
C GLU A 26 15.68 2.22 -3.47
N ALA A 27 14.43 2.56 -3.79
CA ALA A 27 13.33 1.61 -3.94
C ALA A 27 13.66 0.53 -4.98
N ALA A 28 14.19 0.91 -6.14
CA ALA A 28 14.57 -0.04 -7.18
C ALA A 28 15.72 -0.97 -6.73
N ARG A 29 16.68 -0.47 -5.94
CA ARG A 29 17.76 -1.30 -5.37
C ARG A 29 17.19 -2.31 -4.36
N LEU A 30 16.30 -1.85 -3.51
CA LEU A 30 15.64 -2.68 -2.50
C LEU A 30 14.74 -3.73 -3.15
N GLY A 31 13.94 -3.35 -4.15
CA GLY A 31 13.08 -4.25 -4.91
C GLY A 31 13.88 -5.36 -5.60
N ARG A 32 15.03 -5.04 -6.22
CA ARG A 32 15.92 -6.08 -6.78
C ARG A 32 16.44 -7.05 -5.72
N ALA A 33 16.79 -6.56 -4.53
CA ALA A 33 17.25 -7.42 -3.44
C ALA A 33 16.12 -8.31 -2.91
N TYR A 34 14.91 -7.77 -2.80
CA TYR A 34 13.70 -8.49 -2.42
C TYR A 34 13.38 -9.61 -3.43
N HIS A 35 13.28 -9.30 -4.72
CA HIS A 35 12.98 -10.28 -5.75
C HIS A 35 14.08 -11.34 -5.92
N ALA A 36 15.34 -10.97 -5.66
CA ALA A 36 16.44 -11.94 -5.70
C ALA A 36 16.31 -13.03 -4.60
N ARG A 37 15.58 -12.77 -3.52
CA ARG A 37 15.23 -13.78 -2.51
C ARG A 37 14.13 -14.71 -3.00
N GLY A 38 13.05 -14.15 -3.56
CA GLY A 38 11.93 -14.89 -4.14
C GLY A 38 11.21 -15.85 -3.19
N ASN A 39 11.33 -15.64 -1.87
CA ASN A 39 10.83 -16.55 -0.84
C ASN A 39 9.59 -16.05 -0.11
N VAL A 40 9.17 -14.81 -0.36
CA VAL A 40 7.95 -14.19 0.17
C VAL A 40 7.35 -13.30 -0.91
N ASN A 41 6.06 -13.42 -1.15
CA ASN A 41 5.26 -12.45 -1.88
C ASN A 41 4.62 -11.48 -0.88
N LEU A 42 4.91 -10.20 -1.00
CA LEU A 42 4.34 -9.15 -0.15
C LEU A 42 3.23 -8.43 -0.90
N ILE A 43 2.05 -8.43 -0.30
CA ILE A 43 0.87 -7.69 -0.77
C ILE A 43 0.58 -6.56 0.23
N VAL A 44 0.20 -5.42 -0.29
CA VAL A 44 -0.30 -4.26 0.46
C VAL A 44 -1.62 -3.80 -0.14
N ASP A 45 -2.27 -2.79 0.42
CA ASP A 45 -3.40 -2.11 -0.21
C ASP A 45 -3.08 -0.65 -0.54
N SER A 46 -3.94 -0.03 -1.33
CA SER A 46 -3.74 1.36 -1.79
C SER A 46 -3.78 2.38 -0.65
N CYS A 47 -4.40 2.03 0.51
CA CYS A 47 -4.41 2.89 1.69
C CYS A 47 -3.02 3.09 2.33
N ALA A 48 -1.98 2.44 1.81
CA ALA A 48 -0.59 2.73 2.14
C ALA A 48 -0.05 3.98 1.41
N ASP A 49 -0.82 4.56 0.47
CA ASP A 49 -0.52 5.81 -0.23
C ASP A 49 0.83 5.84 -0.94
N PHE A 50 1.27 4.70 -1.47
CA PHE A 50 2.52 4.64 -2.24
C PHE A 50 2.47 5.57 -3.45
N ALA A 51 3.58 6.25 -3.72
CA ALA A 51 3.80 6.78 -5.05
C ALA A 51 3.89 5.60 -6.05
N PRO A 52 3.18 5.65 -7.21
CA PRO A 52 3.11 4.53 -8.14
C PRO A 52 4.48 4.01 -8.57
N GLU A 53 5.43 4.91 -8.80
CA GLU A 53 6.81 4.57 -9.17
C GLU A 53 7.57 3.84 -8.05
N VAL A 54 7.27 4.14 -6.78
CA VAL A 54 7.88 3.46 -5.62
C VAL A 54 7.31 2.05 -5.49
N ALA A 55 5.99 1.88 -5.55
CA ALA A 55 5.34 0.57 -5.50
C ALA A 55 5.86 -0.35 -6.62
N ARG A 56 5.93 0.17 -7.87
CA ARG A 56 6.50 -0.56 -9.02
C ARG A 56 7.98 -0.89 -8.84
N ALA A 57 8.76 0.04 -8.30
CA ALA A 57 10.19 -0.17 -8.09
C ALA A 57 10.48 -1.20 -7.00
N LEU A 58 9.67 -1.26 -5.96
CA LEU A 58 9.71 -2.30 -4.93
C LEU A 58 9.19 -3.63 -5.46
N GLY A 59 8.23 -3.61 -6.39
CA GLY A 59 7.59 -4.79 -6.95
C GLY A 59 6.65 -5.49 -5.96
N VAL A 60 6.02 -4.73 -5.07
CA VAL A 60 4.95 -5.22 -4.21
C VAL A 60 3.63 -5.18 -4.95
N GLU A 61 2.77 -6.15 -4.69
CA GLU A 61 1.40 -6.14 -5.23
C GLU A 61 0.52 -5.23 -4.37
N VAL A 62 -0.26 -4.36 -5.04
CA VAL A 62 -1.17 -3.41 -4.37
C VAL A 62 -2.61 -3.79 -4.68
N ILE A 63 -3.40 -4.03 -3.64
CA ILE A 63 -4.86 -4.25 -3.74
C ILE A 63 -5.54 -2.88 -3.71
N PRO A 64 -6.23 -2.47 -4.80
CA PRO A 64 -6.92 -1.20 -4.84
C PRO A 64 -8.17 -1.22 -3.95
N PHE A 65 -8.35 -0.18 -3.15
CA PHE A 65 -9.59 0.04 -2.42
C PHE A 65 -10.61 0.73 -3.32
N PRO A 66 -11.89 0.34 -3.25
CA PRO A 66 -12.92 0.99 -4.04
C PRO A 66 -13.39 2.30 -3.40
N TYR A 67 -13.68 3.30 -4.24
CA TYR A 67 -14.38 4.51 -3.88
C TYR A 67 -15.49 4.81 -4.89
N VAL A 68 -16.52 5.54 -4.47
CA VAL A 68 -17.69 5.81 -5.29
C VAL A 68 -17.87 7.32 -5.46
N MET A 69 -18.01 7.74 -6.70
CA MET A 69 -18.32 9.10 -7.11
C MET A 69 -19.65 9.12 -7.88
N SER A 70 -20.08 10.29 -8.34
CA SER A 70 -21.36 10.45 -9.04
C SER A 70 -21.46 9.66 -10.35
N ASP A 71 -20.33 9.36 -10.98
CA ASP A 71 -20.22 8.60 -12.24
C ASP A 71 -19.98 7.09 -12.05
N GLY A 72 -19.88 6.62 -10.79
CA GLY A 72 -19.80 5.20 -10.48
C GLY A 72 -18.70 4.84 -9.47
N GLU A 73 -18.41 3.54 -9.40
CA GLU A 73 -17.33 3.00 -8.59
C GLU A 73 -16.00 3.10 -9.34
N HIS A 74 -14.98 3.50 -8.62
CA HIS A 74 -13.60 3.61 -9.06
C HIS A 74 -12.69 2.78 -8.17
N ALA A 75 -11.54 2.38 -8.70
CA ALA A 75 -10.47 1.77 -7.94
C ALA A 75 -9.44 2.84 -7.56
N ASP A 76 -8.97 2.83 -6.33
CA ASP A 76 -7.79 3.59 -5.93
C ASP A 76 -6.54 2.86 -6.46
N ASP A 77 -6.13 3.23 -7.64
CA ASP A 77 -4.99 2.67 -8.37
C ASP A 77 -3.71 3.52 -8.22
N LEU A 78 -3.59 4.21 -7.09
CA LEU A 78 -2.47 5.10 -6.82
C LEU A 78 -2.39 6.27 -7.81
N TRP A 79 -3.54 6.86 -8.16
CA TRP A 79 -3.66 8.03 -9.04
C TRP A 79 -3.29 7.78 -10.52
N GLU A 80 -3.27 6.52 -10.99
CA GLU A 80 -2.91 6.22 -12.39
C GLU A 80 -4.05 6.57 -13.37
N THR A 81 -5.31 6.26 -13.02
CA THR A 81 -6.48 6.57 -13.87
C THR A 81 -7.09 7.93 -13.60
N MET A 82 -7.10 8.38 -12.36
CA MET A 82 -7.55 9.71 -11.96
C MET A 82 -6.46 10.42 -11.18
N SER A 83 -6.01 11.58 -11.65
CA SER A 83 -4.98 12.33 -10.91
C SER A 83 -5.52 12.85 -9.57
N ALA A 84 -4.65 12.97 -8.56
CA ALA A 84 -5.02 13.58 -7.28
C ALA A 84 -5.60 14.99 -7.47
N HIS A 85 -5.05 15.76 -8.42
CA HIS A 85 -5.56 17.09 -8.76
C HIS A 85 -7.03 17.04 -9.19
N ASP A 86 -7.37 16.17 -10.16
CA ASP A 86 -8.74 16.08 -10.69
C ASP A 86 -9.70 15.56 -9.63
N PHE A 87 -9.28 14.58 -8.81
CA PHE A 87 -10.07 14.07 -7.69
C PHE A 87 -10.44 15.17 -6.71
N TYR A 88 -9.46 15.96 -6.23
CA TYR A 88 -9.72 17.01 -5.28
C TYR A 88 -10.44 18.23 -5.89
N GLU A 89 -10.26 18.53 -7.19
CA GLU A 89 -11.07 19.55 -7.86
C GLU A 89 -12.55 19.14 -7.96
N ARG A 90 -12.85 17.88 -8.23
CA ARG A 90 -14.23 17.36 -8.18
C ARG A 90 -14.84 17.52 -6.78
N MET A 91 -14.09 17.16 -5.73
CA MET A 91 -14.56 17.36 -4.35
C MET A 91 -14.80 18.84 -4.03
N ARG A 92 -13.89 19.75 -4.43
CA ARG A 92 -14.09 21.21 -4.27
C ARG A 92 -15.29 21.74 -5.04
N ALA A 93 -15.63 21.12 -6.15
CA ALA A 93 -16.85 21.44 -6.91
C ALA A 93 -18.13 20.91 -6.24
N GLY A 94 -18.03 20.23 -5.09
CA GLY A 94 -19.14 19.73 -4.29
C GLY A 94 -19.51 18.28 -4.57
N GLU A 95 -18.66 17.53 -5.25
CA GLU A 95 -18.87 16.10 -5.42
C GLU A 95 -18.66 15.35 -4.10
N HIS A 96 -19.63 14.49 -3.77
CA HIS A 96 -19.57 13.68 -2.56
C HIS A 96 -18.91 12.32 -2.90
N VAL A 97 -17.79 12.03 -2.24
CA VAL A 97 -17.07 10.77 -2.39
C VAL A 97 -17.36 9.88 -1.18
N THR A 98 -17.63 8.60 -1.44
CA THR A 98 -17.76 7.58 -0.40
C THR A 98 -16.82 6.42 -0.67
N THR A 99 -16.48 5.66 0.36
CA THR A 99 -15.65 4.46 0.25
C THR A 99 -16.44 3.22 0.60
N SER A 100 -16.04 2.08 0.04
CA SER A 100 -16.56 0.78 0.43
C SER A 100 -15.42 -0.17 0.80
N ALA A 101 -15.72 -1.19 1.60
CA ALA A 101 -14.74 -2.22 1.91
C ALA A 101 -14.48 -3.11 0.69
N VAL A 102 -13.25 -3.58 0.53
CA VAL A 102 -12.92 -4.61 -0.44
C VAL A 102 -13.66 -5.90 -0.07
N THR A 103 -14.29 -6.53 -1.05
CA THR A 103 -15.13 -7.72 -0.84
C THR A 103 -14.28 -8.97 -0.62
N PRO A 104 -14.80 -9.99 0.12
CA PRO A 104 -14.12 -11.28 0.23
C PRO A 104 -13.83 -11.95 -1.13
N GLY A 105 -14.73 -11.76 -2.11
CA GLY A 105 -14.56 -12.30 -3.47
C GLY A 105 -13.35 -11.71 -4.18
N HIS A 106 -13.12 -10.40 -4.06
CA HIS A 106 -11.94 -9.77 -4.64
C HIS A 106 -10.64 -10.25 -3.99
N TYR A 107 -10.61 -10.35 -2.65
CA TYR A 107 -9.46 -10.94 -1.95
C TYR A 107 -9.23 -12.40 -2.36
N LEU A 108 -10.30 -13.17 -2.54
CA LEU A 108 -10.19 -14.56 -2.97
C LEU A 108 -9.51 -14.68 -4.34
N GLU A 109 -9.89 -13.83 -5.32
CA GLU A 109 -9.25 -13.80 -6.64
C GLU A 109 -7.75 -13.50 -6.55
N VAL A 110 -7.35 -12.54 -5.72
CA VAL A 110 -5.94 -12.18 -5.52
C VAL A 110 -5.18 -13.33 -4.87
N PHE A 111 -5.72 -13.92 -3.82
CA PHE A 111 -5.05 -14.95 -3.03
C PHE A 111 -5.00 -16.32 -3.76
N GLU A 112 -6.01 -16.65 -4.58
CA GLU A 112 -5.97 -17.83 -5.45
C GLU A 112 -4.87 -17.70 -6.51
N ARG A 113 -4.68 -16.50 -7.08
CA ARG A 113 -3.59 -16.24 -8.00
C ARG A 113 -2.23 -16.41 -7.30
N ALA A 114 -2.07 -15.87 -6.09
CA ALA A 114 -0.86 -16.05 -5.29
C ALA A 114 -0.61 -17.53 -4.95
N ALA A 115 -1.67 -18.30 -4.64
CA ALA A 115 -1.58 -19.74 -4.39
C ALA A 115 -1.12 -20.52 -5.63
N ALA A 116 -1.60 -20.12 -6.81
CA ALA A 116 -1.15 -20.73 -8.08
C ALA A 116 0.33 -20.47 -8.37
N GLU A 117 0.89 -19.35 -7.93
CA GLU A 117 2.32 -19.02 -8.02
C GLU A 117 3.15 -19.79 -6.99
N GLY A 118 2.55 -20.19 -5.86
CA GLY A 118 3.15 -21.04 -4.84
C GLY A 118 4.17 -20.36 -3.92
N THR A 119 4.40 -19.05 -4.07
CA THR A 119 5.30 -18.32 -3.17
C THR A 119 4.57 -17.95 -1.88
N PRO A 120 5.10 -18.26 -0.69
CA PRO A 120 4.52 -17.85 0.58
C PRO A 120 4.15 -16.37 0.58
N THR A 121 2.91 -16.06 0.95
CA THR A 121 2.34 -14.71 0.78
C THR A 121 2.01 -14.08 2.12
N VAL A 122 2.38 -12.81 2.30
CA VAL A 122 2.02 -11.97 3.45
C VAL A 122 1.30 -10.72 2.94
N TYR A 123 0.08 -10.52 3.38
CA TYR A 123 -0.67 -9.29 3.14
C TYR A 123 -0.65 -8.41 4.38
N LEU A 124 -0.07 -7.21 4.24
CA LEU A 124 -0.12 -6.15 5.25
C LEU A 124 -1.40 -5.32 5.00
N ALA A 125 -2.45 -5.66 5.72
CA ALA A 125 -3.78 -5.12 5.51
C ALA A 125 -3.98 -3.79 6.21
N PHE A 126 -4.74 -2.89 5.57
CA PHE A 126 -5.23 -1.66 6.17
C PHE A 126 -5.94 -1.90 7.49
N THR A 127 -5.72 -1.00 8.44
CA THR A 127 -6.13 -1.19 9.84
C THR A 127 -7.61 -1.51 10.04
N ARG A 128 -7.90 -2.51 10.87
CA ARG A 128 -9.24 -2.85 11.33
C ARG A 128 -9.93 -1.69 12.06
N GLY A 129 -9.16 -0.77 12.62
CA GLY A 129 -9.69 0.42 13.30
C GLY A 129 -10.49 1.35 12.39
N LEU A 130 -10.25 1.29 11.06
CA LEU A 130 -10.87 2.18 10.06
C LEU A 130 -11.68 1.43 8.99
N SER A 131 -11.43 0.12 8.76
CA SER A 131 -12.11 -0.66 7.73
C SER A 131 -12.34 -2.10 8.17
N SER A 132 -13.44 -2.71 7.72
CA SER A 132 -13.70 -4.14 7.86
C SER A 132 -12.98 -5.00 6.79
N SER A 133 -12.24 -4.40 5.87
CA SER A 133 -11.57 -5.10 4.76
C SER A 133 -10.60 -6.18 5.23
N VAL A 134 -9.91 -5.97 6.37
CA VAL A 134 -9.02 -6.98 6.94
C VAL A 134 -9.77 -8.25 7.35
N ASP A 135 -11.01 -8.16 7.82
CA ASP A 135 -11.82 -9.34 8.18
C ASP A 135 -12.26 -10.08 6.92
N ALA A 136 -12.60 -9.36 5.85
CA ALA A 136 -12.89 -9.93 4.53
C ALA A 136 -11.67 -10.67 3.94
N ALA A 137 -10.48 -10.06 4.08
CA ALA A 137 -9.22 -10.67 3.64
C ALA A 137 -8.91 -11.96 4.44
N ARG A 138 -9.13 -11.95 5.75
CA ARG A 138 -8.94 -13.16 6.60
C ARG A 138 -9.86 -14.28 6.17
N GLN A 139 -11.14 -13.96 5.90
CA GLN A 139 -12.10 -14.95 5.41
C GLN A 139 -11.63 -15.56 4.08
N ALA A 140 -11.19 -14.74 3.13
CA ALA A 140 -10.65 -15.20 1.86
C ALA A 140 -9.39 -16.08 2.05
N ALA A 141 -8.48 -15.66 2.93
CA ALA A 141 -7.28 -16.44 3.25
C ALA A 141 -7.60 -17.80 3.85
N ASP A 142 -8.63 -17.90 4.71
CA ASP A 142 -9.09 -19.18 5.26
C ASP A 142 -9.63 -20.10 4.16
N MET A 143 -10.42 -19.57 3.22
CA MET A 143 -10.91 -20.34 2.07
C MET A 143 -9.76 -20.84 1.19
N VAL A 144 -8.75 -20.03 0.95
CA VAL A 144 -7.57 -20.43 0.17
C VAL A 144 -6.76 -21.51 0.90
N ARG A 145 -6.59 -21.41 2.23
CA ARG A 145 -5.91 -22.44 3.01
C ARG A 145 -6.64 -23.79 2.99
N GLU A 146 -7.99 -23.77 2.98
CA GLU A 146 -8.79 -24.98 2.83
C GLU A 146 -8.62 -25.63 1.46
N ALA A 147 -8.56 -24.83 0.38
CA ALA A 147 -8.37 -25.31 -0.98
C ALA A 147 -6.91 -25.71 -1.29
N HIS A 148 -5.94 -25.05 -0.68
CA HIS A 148 -4.50 -25.21 -0.88
C HIS A 148 -3.76 -25.40 0.45
N PRO A 149 -3.87 -26.59 1.11
CA PRO A 149 -3.35 -26.79 2.47
C PRO A 149 -1.83 -26.59 2.63
N ASP A 150 -1.06 -26.74 1.56
CA ASP A 150 0.39 -26.54 1.54
C ASP A 150 0.81 -25.10 1.28
N PHE A 151 -0.14 -24.21 0.89
CA PHE A 151 0.14 -22.82 0.62
C PHE A 151 0.13 -21.97 1.88
N GLN A 152 1.19 -21.18 2.05
CA GLN A 152 1.32 -20.29 3.19
C GLN A 152 0.82 -18.89 2.82
N ILE A 153 -0.30 -18.50 3.41
CA ILE A 153 -0.84 -17.13 3.29
C ILE A 153 -1.16 -16.57 4.67
N TYR A 154 -0.76 -15.32 4.88
CA TYR A 154 -0.92 -14.60 6.15
C TYR A 154 -1.54 -13.23 5.89
N VAL A 155 -2.46 -12.82 6.78
CA VAL A 155 -3.08 -11.49 6.79
C VAL A 155 -2.74 -10.81 8.11
N VAL A 156 -1.93 -9.77 8.04
CA VAL A 156 -1.51 -8.97 9.19
C VAL A 156 -2.22 -7.63 9.17
N ASP A 157 -2.98 -7.32 10.21
CA ASP A 157 -3.51 -5.96 10.44
C ASP A 157 -2.34 -5.04 10.77
N ASN A 158 -2.04 -4.08 9.91
CA ASN A 158 -0.88 -3.20 10.06
C ASN A 158 -1.07 -2.10 11.12
N VAL A 159 -2.30 -1.89 11.61
CA VAL A 159 -2.67 -0.88 12.62
C VAL A 159 -2.37 0.57 12.20
N CYS A 160 -1.87 0.78 10.99
CA CYS A 160 -1.41 2.05 10.45
C CYS A 160 -2.23 2.45 9.22
N PRO A 161 -2.55 3.74 9.02
CA PRO A 161 -3.03 4.28 7.76
C PRO A 161 -1.92 5.02 7.01
N SER A 162 -2.10 5.21 5.68
CA SER A 162 -1.34 6.14 4.84
C SER A 162 0.18 5.93 4.92
N ALA A 163 0.96 6.98 4.94
CA ALA A 163 2.43 6.95 4.97
C ALA A 163 3.03 6.09 6.11
N ALA A 164 2.31 5.89 7.21
CA ALA A 164 2.75 4.97 8.27
C ALA A 164 2.70 3.50 7.81
N ALA A 165 1.67 3.14 7.04
CA ALA A 165 1.56 1.82 6.42
C ALA A 165 2.61 1.64 5.31
N GLU A 166 2.86 2.68 4.49
CA GLU A 166 3.93 2.69 3.49
C GLU A 166 5.29 2.41 4.14
N LEU A 167 5.63 3.13 5.22
CA LEU A 167 6.90 2.94 5.93
C LEU A 167 7.06 1.51 6.44
N LEU A 168 5.99 0.94 7.03
CA LEU A 168 5.99 -0.44 7.50
C LEU A 168 6.21 -1.43 6.33
N ALA A 169 5.56 -1.18 5.19
CA ALA A 169 5.68 -2.03 4.01
C ALA A 169 7.07 -1.96 3.37
N ILE A 170 7.67 -0.76 3.26
CA ILE A 170 9.06 -0.60 2.78
C ILE A 170 10.03 -1.37 3.68
N GLU A 171 9.85 -1.28 5.00
CA GLU A 171 10.71 -2.00 5.93
C GLU A 171 10.45 -3.51 5.86
N ALA A 172 9.22 -3.98 5.66
CA ALA A 172 8.91 -5.38 5.41
C ALA A 172 9.66 -5.93 4.18
N VAL A 173 9.67 -5.17 3.06
CA VAL A 173 10.48 -5.52 1.87
C VAL A 173 11.96 -5.64 2.25
N ARG A 174 12.48 -4.73 3.07
CA ARG A 174 13.88 -4.77 3.55
C ARG A 174 14.15 -6.03 4.38
N GLN A 175 13.23 -6.41 5.26
CA GLN A 175 13.37 -7.60 6.09
C GLN A 175 13.38 -8.89 5.24
N VAL A 176 12.52 -8.98 4.21
CA VAL A 176 12.57 -10.10 3.26
C VAL A 176 13.89 -10.10 2.48
N ALA A 177 14.34 -8.94 1.99
CA ALA A 177 15.64 -8.82 1.31
C ALA A 177 16.81 -9.25 2.21
N ASN A 178 16.69 -9.05 3.53
CA ASN A 178 17.66 -9.51 4.53
C ASN A 178 17.51 -11.00 4.89
N GLY A 179 16.47 -11.68 4.43
CA GLY A 179 16.34 -13.13 4.50
C GLY A 179 15.24 -13.67 5.39
N LEU A 180 14.32 -12.84 5.92
CA LEU A 180 13.18 -13.35 6.67
C LEU A 180 12.30 -14.23 5.78
N THR A 181 11.83 -15.33 6.35
CA THR A 181 10.75 -16.14 5.81
C THR A 181 9.40 -15.46 6.03
N ALA A 182 8.33 -15.95 5.38
CA ALA A 182 6.99 -15.40 5.56
C ALA A 182 6.54 -15.44 7.03
N ALA A 183 6.78 -16.54 7.75
CA ALA A 183 6.40 -16.65 9.16
C ALA A 183 7.19 -15.68 10.07
N GLU A 184 8.48 -15.50 9.81
CA GLU A 184 9.32 -14.55 10.54
C GLU A 184 8.92 -13.10 10.20
N LEU A 185 8.54 -12.82 8.95
CA LEU A 185 8.02 -11.52 8.56
C LEU A 185 6.71 -11.18 9.27
N VAL A 186 5.80 -12.14 9.41
CA VAL A 186 4.55 -11.97 10.18
C VAL A 186 4.86 -11.61 11.63
N ALA A 187 5.71 -12.38 12.30
CA ALA A 187 6.08 -12.12 13.69
C ALA A 187 6.74 -10.74 13.85
N TRP A 188 7.62 -10.37 12.93
CA TRP A 188 8.24 -9.05 12.88
C TRP A 188 7.19 -7.95 12.67
N ALA A 189 6.27 -8.10 11.70
CA ALA A 189 5.29 -7.07 11.38
C ALA A 189 4.29 -6.85 12.53
N GLU A 190 3.88 -7.92 13.20
CA GLU A 190 2.99 -7.85 14.37
C GLU A 190 3.59 -7.10 15.56
N GLU A 191 4.91 -7.06 15.67
CA GLU A 191 5.62 -6.24 16.66
C GLU A 191 5.92 -4.84 16.10
N ALA A 192 6.48 -4.74 14.89
CA ALA A 192 6.96 -3.50 14.28
C ALA A 192 5.86 -2.45 14.11
N ARG A 193 4.62 -2.87 13.81
CA ARG A 193 3.46 -1.98 13.63
C ARG A 193 3.20 -1.05 14.82
N TYR A 194 3.64 -1.38 16.01
CA TYR A 194 3.48 -0.55 17.22
C TYR A 194 4.59 0.49 17.39
N TYR A 195 5.64 0.44 16.57
CA TYR A 195 6.74 1.41 16.58
C TYR A 195 6.64 2.43 15.45
N VAL A 196 5.66 2.26 14.54
CA VAL A 196 5.38 3.23 13.49
C VAL A 196 4.21 4.11 13.94
N HIS A 197 4.38 5.42 13.88
CA HIS A 197 3.38 6.38 14.33
C HIS A 197 3.03 7.35 13.19
N GLY A 198 1.75 7.41 12.85
CA GLY A 198 1.18 8.40 11.93
C GLY A 198 0.57 9.56 12.72
N TYR A 199 0.87 10.79 12.29
CA TYR A 199 0.21 11.99 12.77
C TYR A 199 -0.58 12.61 11.63
N PHE A 200 -1.86 12.88 11.84
CA PHE A 200 -2.71 13.49 10.84
C PHE A 200 -3.56 14.61 11.45
N THR A 201 -3.96 15.54 10.62
CA THR A 201 -4.92 16.60 10.98
C THR A 201 -6.12 16.51 10.05
N LEU A 202 -7.29 16.88 10.58
CA LEU A 202 -8.51 16.98 9.80
C LEU A 202 -8.79 18.45 9.53
N ASP A 203 -9.26 18.77 8.33
CA ASP A 203 -9.67 20.12 7.95
C ASP A 203 -11.02 20.48 8.61
N SER A 204 -11.94 19.50 8.68
CA SER A 204 -13.26 19.61 9.32
C SER A 204 -13.66 18.29 9.98
N PHE A 205 -14.62 18.37 10.91
CA PHE A 205 -15.31 17.23 11.51
C PHE A 205 -16.78 17.14 11.05
N ASP A 206 -17.17 17.93 10.04
CA ASP A 206 -18.53 17.99 9.52
C ASP A 206 -18.84 16.84 8.55
#